data_1b8f7a2c2eb669094ccc3a2cfdcfbc61
#
_entry.id   1b8f7a2c2eb669094ccc3a2cfdcfbc61
#
_cell.length_a   1.000
_cell.length_b   1.000
_cell.length_c   1.000
_cell.angle_alpha   90.00
_cell.angle_beta   90.00
_cell.angle_gamma   90.00
#
_symmetry.space_group_name_H-M   'P 1'
#
loop_
_entity.id
_entity.type
_entity.pdbx_description
1 polymer ?
#
loop_
_entity_poly.entity_id
_entity_poly.type
_entity_poly.pdbx_seq_one_letter_code
_entity_poly.pdbx_strand_id
1 'polypeptide(L)'
;MTMHITNLYGAWGTHVLAQQNVAKVARELGFTEMGLYFYPVDSDTGGELRKRLDGITSAVGNGDLVIFQSPSWNALSYDKALLEVIRAHRVKLAIFIHDVITMMFEGAPEEIYPSLIEIYNMADLLIVPSEPMLEFLKEKGLAVGKVLIQPMWDLPFSGELRVPEFQRRIFFSGSLQRFQAISSWNYEIPLRLFGYDEFKGKNPNVHFEGWKNTTELLIEYSKGGFGLIWEQTARPEYYRCNQPHKLCTYLAAGIPVLIQKGLVHERTVREYGLGFVVDSFEEAADMVRNISEEEYYQLVNNIKNISFLIREGFFTKKLLIDTVNYLLLG
;
A
#
# COMPACT_ATOMS: atom_id res chain seq x y z
N MET A 1 -21.81 8.84 19.30
CA MET A 1 -20.66 8.04 18.89
C MET A 1 -20.16 8.60 17.56
N THR A 2 -18.93 9.04 17.52
CA THR A 2 -18.24 9.54 16.33
C THR A 2 -17.24 8.49 15.86
N MET A 3 -16.99 8.42 14.56
CA MET A 3 -15.97 7.57 13.98
C MET A 3 -14.77 8.45 13.59
N HIS A 4 -13.58 8.07 14.01
CA HIS A 4 -12.36 8.82 13.73
C HIS A 4 -11.35 7.95 12.98
N ILE A 5 -10.50 8.59 12.17
CA ILE A 5 -9.37 7.95 11.51
C ILE A 5 -8.15 8.84 11.54
N THR A 6 -6.97 8.27 11.83
CA THR A 6 -5.72 9.04 11.76
C THR A 6 -5.29 9.25 10.30
N ASN A 7 -4.58 10.36 10.04
CA ASN A 7 -4.02 10.65 8.74
C ASN A 7 -2.66 11.35 8.87
N LEU A 8 -1.66 10.91 8.11
CA LEU A 8 -0.29 11.39 8.19
C LEU A 8 -0.04 12.60 7.29
N TYR A 9 0.60 13.62 7.85
CA TYR A 9 1.05 14.85 7.18
C TYR A 9 2.53 15.13 7.45
N GLY A 10 3.13 16.04 6.69
CA GLY A 10 4.51 16.49 6.90
C GLY A 10 5.59 15.52 6.43
N ALA A 11 5.23 14.41 5.81
CA ALA A 11 6.13 13.47 5.16
C ALA A 11 5.77 13.31 3.68
N TRP A 12 6.55 12.54 2.94
CA TRP A 12 6.35 12.27 1.51
C TRP A 12 6.62 10.81 1.18
N GLY A 13 6.08 10.35 0.05
CA GLY A 13 6.27 8.97 -0.43
C GLY A 13 4.98 8.15 -0.43
N THR A 14 5.11 6.90 -0.85
CA THR A 14 3.98 5.99 -1.06
C THR A 14 3.19 5.72 0.23
N HIS A 15 3.87 5.64 1.37
CA HIS A 15 3.22 5.41 2.67
C HIS A 15 2.29 6.56 3.09
N VAL A 16 2.67 7.81 2.79
CA VAL A 16 1.79 8.98 3.04
C VAL A 16 0.59 8.93 2.11
N LEU A 17 0.82 8.67 0.82
CA LEU A 17 -0.24 8.54 -0.18
C LEU A 17 -1.25 7.45 0.22
N ALA A 18 -0.78 6.30 0.70
CA ALA A 18 -1.63 5.21 1.16
C ALA A 18 -2.57 5.65 2.27
N GLN A 19 -2.03 6.25 3.34
CA GLN A 19 -2.82 6.72 4.47
C GLN A 19 -3.79 7.84 4.06
N GLN A 20 -3.36 8.78 3.23
CA GLN A 20 -4.20 9.86 2.73
C GLN A 20 -5.36 9.37 1.85
N ASN A 21 -5.13 8.36 1.01
CA ASN A 21 -6.19 7.73 0.22
C ASN A 21 -7.24 7.05 1.11
N VAL A 22 -6.80 6.30 2.11
CA VAL A 22 -7.71 5.67 3.08
C VAL A 22 -8.50 6.73 3.86
N ALA A 23 -7.83 7.78 4.36
CA ALA A 23 -8.49 8.87 5.09
C ALA A 23 -9.47 9.66 4.19
N LYS A 24 -9.15 9.87 2.91
CA LYS A 24 -10.07 10.48 1.94
C LYS A 24 -11.35 9.67 1.80
N VAL A 25 -11.23 8.35 1.61
CA VAL A 25 -12.37 7.44 1.51
C VAL A 25 -13.16 7.40 2.83
N ALA A 26 -12.48 7.39 3.97
CA ALA A 26 -13.12 7.40 5.28
C ALA A 26 -13.97 8.67 5.51
N ARG A 27 -13.49 9.84 5.08
CA ARG A 27 -14.29 11.10 5.14
C ARG A 27 -15.57 11.02 4.32
N GLU A 28 -15.55 10.36 3.16
CA GLU A 28 -16.76 10.13 2.36
C GLU A 28 -17.80 9.27 3.10
N LEU A 29 -17.34 8.42 4.03
CA LEU A 29 -18.18 7.58 4.91
C LEU A 29 -18.54 8.26 6.24
N GLY A 30 -18.17 9.53 6.44
CA GLY A 30 -18.50 10.30 7.64
C GLY A 30 -17.52 10.16 8.80
N PHE A 31 -16.32 9.64 8.58
CA PHE A 31 -15.27 9.65 9.60
C PHE A 31 -14.69 11.06 9.79
N THR A 32 -14.42 11.40 11.04
CA THR A 32 -13.64 12.60 11.40
C THR A 32 -12.15 12.28 11.33
N GLU A 33 -11.40 13.11 10.62
CA GLU A 33 -9.96 12.93 10.49
C GLU A 33 -9.21 13.45 11.72
N MET A 34 -8.23 12.67 12.19
CA MET A 34 -7.25 13.04 13.21
C MET A 34 -5.89 13.19 12.54
N GLY A 35 -5.46 14.43 12.30
CA GLY A 35 -4.19 14.72 11.63
C GLY A 35 -2.99 14.40 12.52
N LEU A 36 -2.05 13.58 12.01
CA LEU A 36 -0.75 13.32 12.61
C LEU A 36 0.32 13.99 11.77
N TYR A 37 1.16 14.84 12.37
CA TYR A 37 2.25 15.47 11.67
C TYR A 37 3.57 14.73 11.93
N PHE A 38 4.29 14.42 10.86
CA PHE A 38 5.63 13.83 10.95
C PHE A 38 6.63 14.86 11.46
N TYR A 39 7.34 14.53 12.55
CA TYR A 39 8.35 15.38 13.15
C TYR A 39 9.35 14.56 13.99
N PRO A 40 10.52 15.09 14.34
CA PRO A 40 11.47 14.40 15.21
C PRO A 40 10.94 14.35 16.65
N VAL A 41 10.31 13.22 17.02
CA VAL A 41 9.65 13.02 18.33
C VAL A 41 10.59 13.24 19.52
N ASP A 42 11.87 12.87 19.37
CA ASP A 42 12.89 13.03 20.40
C ASP A 42 13.19 14.51 20.73
N SER A 43 12.66 15.46 19.95
CA SER A 43 12.74 16.88 20.25
C SER A 43 11.75 17.34 21.32
N ASP A 44 10.70 16.56 21.60
CA ASP A 44 9.70 16.88 22.61
C ASP A 44 10.15 16.38 23.99
N THR A 45 9.88 17.17 25.03
CA THR A 45 9.80 16.64 26.39
C THR A 45 8.54 15.80 26.57
N GLY A 46 8.50 14.92 27.58
CA GLY A 46 7.28 14.14 27.85
C GLY A 46 6.02 14.99 28.06
N GLY A 47 6.17 16.20 28.63
CA GLY A 47 5.06 17.15 28.80
C GLY A 47 4.60 17.80 27.49
N GLU A 48 5.51 18.05 26.56
CA GLU A 48 5.18 18.59 25.23
C GLU A 48 4.51 17.53 24.37
N LEU A 49 5.03 16.32 24.34
CA LEU A 49 4.40 15.19 23.68
C LEU A 49 2.96 14.99 24.20
N ARG A 50 2.77 14.99 25.53
CA ARG A 50 1.43 14.83 26.11
C ARG A 50 0.45 15.89 25.64
N LYS A 51 0.84 17.17 25.66
CA LYS A 51 0.00 18.28 25.17
C LYS A 51 -0.35 18.14 23.70
N ARG A 52 0.60 17.67 22.89
CA ARG A 52 0.37 17.42 21.45
C ARG A 52 -0.64 16.30 21.25
N LEU A 53 -0.50 15.19 21.97
CA LEU A 53 -1.42 14.05 21.90
C LEU A 53 -2.83 14.42 22.41
N ASP A 54 -2.93 15.18 23.51
CA ASP A 54 -4.22 15.70 24.00
C ASP A 54 -4.90 16.61 22.98
N GLY A 55 -4.12 17.45 22.25
CA GLY A 55 -4.64 18.27 21.15
C GLY A 55 -5.17 17.43 19.98
N ILE A 56 -4.44 16.39 19.55
CA ILE A 56 -4.83 15.48 18.46
C ILE A 56 -6.11 14.71 18.84
N THR A 57 -6.24 14.27 20.09
CA THR A 57 -7.36 13.45 20.54
C THR A 57 -8.51 14.26 21.16
N SER A 58 -8.45 15.59 21.13
CA SER A 58 -9.43 16.50 21.77
C SER A 58 -10.87 16.31 21.33
N ALA A 59 -11.11 15.82 20.11
CA ALA A 59 -12.43 15.53 19.56
C ALA A 59 -12.93 14.10 19.86
N VAL A 60 -12.10 13.25 20.47
CA VAL A 60 -12.45 11.85 20.75
C VAL A 60 -13.28 11.79 22.03
N GLY A 61 -14.49 11.27 21.92
CA GLY A 61 -15.42 11.07 23.04
C GLY A 61 -15.40 9.65 23.60
N ASN A 62 -16.02 9.49 24.78
CA ASN A 62 -16.18 8.18 25.38
C ASN A 62 -17.08 7.28 24.51
N GLY A 63 -16.58 6.08 24.18
CA GLY A 63 -17.30 5.09 23.40
C GLY A 63 -17.28 5.35 21.89
N ASP A 64 -16.47 6.29 21.40
CA ASP A 64 -16.27 6.50 19.96
C ASP A 64 -15.50 5.33 19.32
N LEU A 65 -15.46 5.31 17.98
CA LEU A 65 -14.66 4.37 17.21
C LEU A 65 -13.46 5.11 16.62
N VAL A 66 -12.27 4.56 16.80
CA VAL A 66 -11.03 5.11 16.24
C VAL A 66 -10.34 4.06 15.37
N ILE A 67 -9.96 4.45 14.16
CA ILE A 67 -9.07 3.68 13.29
C ILE A 67 -7.70 4.37 13.29
N PHE A 68 -6.71 3.70 13.85
CA PHE A 68 -5.32 4.13 13.80
C PHE A 68 -4.63 3.52 12.59
N GLN A 69 -4.15 4.33 11.66
CA GLN A 69 -3.34 3.89 10.53
C GLN A 69 -1.88 3.72 10.98
N SER A 70 -1.39 2.50 11.05
CA SER A 70 -0.06 2.13 11.55
C SER A 70 0.91 1.83 10.40
N PRO A 71 2.15 2.33 10.50
CA PRO A 71 2.71 3.19 11.54
C PRO A 71 2.38 4.68 11.34
N SER A 72 2.52 5.50 12.41
CA SER A 72 2.47 6.96 12.27
C SER A 72 3.72 7.54 11.63
N TRP A 73 4.77 6.73 11.47
CA TRP A 73 6.11 7.10 11.02
C TRP A 73 6.89 8.05 11.96
N ASN A 74 6.32 8.43 13.08
CA ASN A 74 7.01 9.26 14.07
C ASN A 74 8.02 8.44 14.89
N ALA A 75 7.54 7.50 15.66
CA ALA A 75 8.32 6.49 16.39
C ALA A 75 7.37 5.48 17.03
N LEU A 76 7.86 4.29 17.37
CA LEU A 76 7.05 3.28 18.06
C LEU A 76 6.57 3.77 19.45
N SER A 77 7.42 4.53 20.16
CA SER A 77 7.06 5.17 21.44
C SER A 77 5.95 6.20 21.30
N TYR A 78 5.94 6.94 20.20
CA TYR A 78 4.85 7.86 19.87
C TYR A 78 3.55 7.13 19.60
N ASP A 79 3.58 6.07 18.77
CA ASP A 79 2.42 5.25 18.47
C ASP A 79 1.81 4.68 19.73
N LYS A 80 2.63 4.12 20.63
CA LYS A 80 2.19 3.60 21.93
C LYS A 80 1.53 4.69 22.77
N ALA A 81 2.20 5.84 22.96
CA ALA A 81 1.67 6.95 23.74
C ALA A 81 0.35 7.49 23.18
N LEU A 82 0.23 7.64 21.86
CA LEU A 82 -1.02 8.06 21.21
C LEU A 82 -2.16 7.07 21.48
N LEU A 83 -1.90 5.78 21.32
CA LEU A 83 -2.91 4.75 21.54
C LEU A 83 -3.32 4.63 23.01
N GLU A 84 -2.40 4.83 23.97
CA GLU A 84 -2.73 4.92 25.40
C GLU A 84 -3.68 6.08 25.69
N VAL A 85 -3.45 7.25 25.07
CA VAL A 85 -4.36 8.41 25.20
C VAL A 85 -5.72 8.10 24.58
N ILE A 86 -5.75 7.53 23.38
CA ILE A 86 -6.99 7.14 22.70
C ILE A 86 -7.77 6.12 23.54
N ARG A 87 -7.13 5.09 24.06
CA ARG A 87 -7.78 4.04 24.90
C ARG A 87 -8.33 4.58 26.23
N ALA A 88 -7.74 5.66 26.76
CA ALA A 88 -8.28 6.32 27.97
C ALA A 88 -9.72 6.85 27.78
N HIS A 89 -10.14 7.13 26.53
CA HIS A 89 -11.51 7.51 26.18
C HIS A 89 -12.47 6.30 26.05
N ARG A 90 -12.01 5.07 26.35
CA ARG A 90 -12.81 3.83 26.25
C ARG A 90 -13.42 3.61 24.87
N VAL A 91 -12.68 3.94 23.84
CA VAL A 91 -13.10 3.80 22.44
C VAL A 91 -13.11 2.35 21.98
N LYS A 92 -13.79 2.08 20.86
CA LYS A 92 -13.53 0.90 20.02
C LYS A 92 -12.36 1.23 19.10
N LEU A 93 -11.26 0.47 19.23
CA LEU A 93 -10.02 0.71 18.50
C LEU A 93 -9.79 -0.33 17.41
N ALA A 94 -9.70 0.12 16.16
CA ALA A 94 -9.10 -0.66 15.08
C ALA A 94 -7.70 -0.13 14.76
N ILE A 95 -6.76 -1.04 14.47
CA ILE A 95 -5.45 -0.66 13.92
C ILE A 95 -5.38 -1.17 12.48
N PHE A 96 -5.14 -0.26 11.53
CA PHE A 96 -4.95 -0.57 10.14
C PHE A 96 -3.44 -0.59 9.84
N ILE A 97 -2.87 -1.77 9.68
CA ILE A 97 -1.44 -1.97 9.42
C ILE A 97 -1.18 -1.75 7.93
N HIS A 98 -0.47 -0.67 7.59
CA HIS A 98 0.02 -0.38 6.25
C HIS A 98 1.38 -1.03 6.01
N ASP A 99 2.27 -0.89 6.99
CA ASP A 99 3.64 -1.37 6.94
C ASP A 99 4.09 -1.89 8.30
N VAL A 100 4.96 -2.90 8.28
CA VAL A 100 5.70 -3.38 9.45
C VAL A 100 7.15 -2.94 9.27
N ILE A 101 7.52 -1.82 9.92
CA ILE A 101 8.82 -1.13 9.70
C ILE A 101 10.01 -2.08 9.89
N THR A 102 9.96 -2.97 10.88
CA THR A 102 11.00 -3.95 11.17
C THR A 102 11.25 -4.95 10.02
N MET A 103 10.25 -5.17 9.19
CA MET A 103 10.40 -6.02 7.99
C MET A 103 10.95 -5.25 6.79
N MET A 104 10.80 -3.91 6.76
CA MET A 104 11.15 -3.09 5.58
C MET A 104 12.65 -2.80 5.46
N PHE A 105 13.33 -2.66 6.61
CA PHE A 105 14.72 -2.17 6.66
C PHE A 105 15.68 -3.25 7.15
N GLU A 106 16.83 -3.39 6.45
CA GLU A 106 17.92 -4.23 6.90
C GLU A 106 18.48 -3.74 8.24
N GLY A 107 18.81 -4.68 9.12
CA GLY A 107 19.38 -4.35 10.43
C GLY A 107 18.38 -3.80 11.45
N ALA A 108 17.09 -3.77 11.13
CA ALA A 108 16.08 -3.49 12.15
C ALA A 108 16.14 -4.58 13.24
N PRO A 109 16.36 -4.21 14.50
CA PRO A 109 16.55 -5.18 15.57
C PRO A 109 15.28 -5.99 15.80
N GLU A 110 15.43 -7.31 15.95
CA GLU A 110 14.28 -8.19 16.25
C GLU A 110 13.66 -7.91 17.62
N GLU A 111 14.42 -7.31 18.52
CA GLU A 111 14.00 -6.89 19.84
C GLU A 111 12.86 -5.86 19.83
N ILE A 112 12.58 -5.25 18.68
CA ILE A 112 11.46 -4.31 18.51
C ILE A 112 10.10 -5.03 18.40
N TYR A 113 10.07 -6.28 17.94
CA TYR A 113 8.79 -7.01 17.74
C TYR A 113 7.95 -7.11 19.02
N PRO A 114 8.46 -7.41 20.21
CA PRO A 114 7.63 -7.43 21.41
C PRO A 114 6.88 -6.12 21.65
N SER A 115 7.55 -4.98 21.50
CA SER A 115 6.92 -3.65 21.67
C SER A 115 5.90 -3.34 20.57
N LEU A 116 6.18 -3.74 19.32
CA LEU A 116 5.26 -3.60 18.19
C LEU A 116 4.00 -4.46 18.40
N ILE A 117 4.17 -5.71 18.83
CA ILE A 117 3.06 -6.63 19.10
C ILE A 117 2.25 -6.16 20.32
N GLU A 118 2.88 -5.60 21.34
CA GLU A 118 2.18 -4.96 22.47
C GLU A 118 1.22 -3.88 21.95
N ILE A 119 1.69 -3.01 21.03
CA ILE A 119 0.87 -1.97 20.42
C ILE A 119 -0.30 -2.58 19.61
N TYR A 120 -0.04 -3.57 18.77
CA TYR A 120 -1.09 -4.21 17.99
C TYR A 120 -2.12 -4.93 18.87
N ASN A 121 -1.69 -5.53 19.97
CA ASN A 121 -2.58 -6.18 20.94
C ASN A 121 -3.45 -5.18 21.75
N MET A 122 -3.23 -3.87 21.63
CA MET A 122 -4.16 -2.86 22.16
C MET A 122 -5.45 -2.74 21.34
N ALA A 123 -5.50 -3.27 20.13
CA ALA A 123 -6.65 -3.16 19.24
C ALA A 123 -7.78 -4.13 19.60
N ASP A 124 -9.02 -3.69 19.39
CA ASP A 124 -10.22 -4.55 19.39
C ASP A 124 -10.38 -5.28 18.04
N LEU A 125 -9.80 -4.73 16.96
CA LEU A 125 -9.77 -5.30 15.62
C LEU A 125 -8.50 -4.85 14.88
N LEU A 126 -7.91 -5.77 14.11
CA LEU A 126 -6.83 -5.45 13.18
C LEU A 126 -7.26 -5.53 11.74
N ILE A 127 -6.74 -4.62 10.93
CA ILE A 127 -6.75 -4.73 9.47
C ILE A 127 -5.30 -4.98 9.06
N VAL A 128 -5.07 -6.11 8.38
CA VAL A 128 -3.73 -6.52 7.95
C VAL A 128 -3.66 -6.63 6.41
N PRO A 129 -2.49 -6.42 5.81
CA PRO A 129 -2.37 -6.41 4.35
C PRO A 129 -2.58 -7.79 3.70
N SER A 130 -2.34 -8.89 4.41
CA SER A 130 -2.45 -10.24 3.84
C SER A 130 -2.51 -11.33 4.89
N GLU A 131 -2.96 -12.54 4.49
CA GLU A 131 -2.89 -13.74 5.33
C GLU A 131 -1.44 -14.07 5.76
N PRO A 132 -0.42 -14.07 4.87
CA PRO A 132 0.96 -14.28 5.30
C PRO A 132 1.45 -13.27 6.34
N MET A 133 1.04 -12.00 6.25
CA MET A 133 1.34 -10.99 7.27
C MET A 133 0.69 -11.35 8.61
N LEU A 134 -0.56 -11.78 8.58
CA LEU A 134 -1.25 -12.20 9.80
C LEU A 134 -0.56 -13.39 10.47
N GLU A 135 -0.18 -14.41 9.69
CA GLU A 135 0.54 -15.58 10.20
C GLU A 135 1.86 -15.17 10.84
N PHE A 136 2.64 -14.36 10.15
CA PHE A 136 3.90 -13.81 10.67
C PHE A 136 3.71 -13.07 12.01
N LEU A 137 2.71 -12.19 12.09
CA LEU A 137 2.44 -11.44 13.34
C LEU A 137 1.98 -12.35 14.48
N LYS A 138 1.20 -13.40 14.18
CA LYS A 138 0.82 -14.42 15.17
C LYS A 138 2.02 -15.18 15.71
N GLU A 139 2.98 -15.55 14.87
CA GLU A 139 4.24 -16.18 15.30
C GLU A 139 5.04 -15.26 16.24
N LYS A 140 4.92 -13.94 16.09
CA LYS A 140 5.55 -12.95 16.98
C LYS A 140 4.73 -12.63 18.24
N GLY A 141 3.54 -13.25 18.43
CA GLY A 141 2.73 -13.12 19.65
C GLY A 141 1.47 -12.26 19.53
N LEU A 142 1.00 -11.99 18.30
CA LEU A 142 -0.27 -11.31 18.09
C LEU A 142 -1.43 -12.14 18.63
N ALA A 143 -2.25 -11.51 19.50
CA ALA A 143 -3.37 -12.16 20.20
C ALA A 143 -4.75 -11.59 19.84
N VAL A 144 -4.84 -10.58 18.96
CA VAL A 144 -6.12 -9.98 18.54
C VAL A 144 -6.95 -10.99 17.77
N GLY A 145 -8.16 -11.29 18.25
CA GLY A 145 -9.03 -12.31 17.65
C GLY A 145 -9.85 -11.83 16.46
N LYS A 146 -10.15 -10.51 16.36
CA LYS A 146 -10.89 -9.92 15.25
C LYS A 146 -9.92 -9.34 14.22
N VAL A 147 -9.86 -9.94 13.03
CA VAL A 147 -8.95 -9.52 11.96
C VAL A 147 -9.69 -9.43 10.64
N LEU A 148 -9.43 -8.36 9.89
CA LEU A 148 -9.82 -8.20 8.50
C LEU A 148 -8.58 -8.20 7.61
N ILE A 149 -8.64 -8.89 6.47
CA ILE A 149 -7.59 -8.84 5.46
C ILE A 149 -7.94 -7.77 4.44
N GLN A 150 -6.99 -6.89 4.15
CA GLN A 150 -7.15 -5.90 3.11
C GLN A 150 -7.11 -6.58 1.72
N PRO A 151 -8.16 -6.46 0.91
CA PRO A 151 -8.21 -7.18 -0.37
C PRO A 151 -7.31 -6.54 -1.43
N MET A 152 -7.20 -5.23 -1.47
CA MET A 152 -6.41 -4.46 -2.42
C MET A 152 -6.29 -3.00 -1.97
N TRP A 153 -5.23 -2.31 -2.40
CA TRP A 153 -5.14 -0.86 -2.27
C TRP A 153 -6.08 -0.17 -3.27
N ASP A 154 -6.69 0.92 -2.83
CA ASP A 154 -7.40 1.84 -3.72
C ASP A 154 -6.51 3.02 -4.14
N LEU A 155 -6.87 3.60 -5.27
CA LEU A 155 -6.25 4.80 -5.80
C LEU A 155 -7.34 5.75 -6.30
N PRO A 156 -8.03 6.47 -5.40
CA PRO A 156 -9.16 7.33 -5.74
C PRO A 156 -8.79 8.40 -6.77
N PHE A 157 -9.36 8.28 -7.98
CA PHE A 157 -9.06 9.14 -9.12
C PHE A 157 -10.29 9.44 -9.96
N SER A 158 -10.62 10.73 -10.10
CA SER A 158 -11.79 11.22 -10.84
C SER A 158 -11.46 11.78 -12.23
N GLY A 159 -10.18 11.74 -12.66
CA GLY A 159 -9.78 12.20 -13.98
C GLY A 159 -10.14 11.20 -15.10
N GLU A 160 -10.13 11.69 -16.33
CA GLU A 160 -10.30 10.83 -17.51
C GLU A 160 -8.99 10.12 -17.85
N LEU A 161 -9.08 8.84 -18.16
CA LEU A 161 -7.98 8.01 -18.65
C LEU A 161 -8.33 7.47 -20.04
N ARG A 162 -7.30 7.21 -20.84
CA ARG A 162 -7.48 6.59 -22.14
C ARG A 162 -7.86 5.12 -21.99
N VAL A 163 -8.51 4.56 -23.00
CA VAL A 163 -8.56 3.11 -23.15
C VAL A 163 -7.18 2.65 -23.59
N PRO A 164 -6.53 1.71 -22.86
CA PRO A 164 -5.18 1.27 -23.19
C PRO A 164 -5.10 0.65 -24.59
N GLU A 165 -4.14 1.10 -25.41
CA GLU A 165 -3.84 0.52 -26.71
C GLU A 165 -2.81 -0.63 -26.56
N PHE A 166 -2.88 -1.61 -27.46
CA PHE A 166 -1.89 -2.68 -27.49
C PHE A 166 -0.50 -2.14 -27.85
N GLN A 167 0.42 -2.23 -26.90
CA GLN A 167 1.81 -1.82 -27.08
C GLN A 167 2.75 -2.80 -26.37
N ARG A 168 3.76 -3.29 -27.09
CA ARG A 168 4.80 -4.17 -26.56
C ARG A 168 5.85 -3.36 -25.80
N ARG A 169 5.48 -2.85 -24.64
CA ARG A 169 6.37 -2.14 -23.70
C ARG A 169 6.01 -2.46 -22.28
N ILE A 170 6.98 -2.31 -21.40
CA ILE A 170 6.84 -2.56 -19.96
C ILE A 170 7.10 -1.24 -19.21
N PHE A 171 6.34 -1.02 -18.15
CA PHE A 171 6.52 0.09 -17.23
C PHE A 171 7.03 -0.40 -15.89
N PHE A 172 7.97 0.33 -15.29
CA PHE A 172 8.35 0.15 -13.90
C PHE A 172 8.46 1.51 -13.23
N SER A 173 7.89 1.64 -12.02
CA SER A 173 8.06 2.82 -11.16
C SER A 173 8.67 2.43 -9.82
N GLY A 174 9.68 3.15 -9.38
CA GLY A 174 10.35 2.91 -8.10
C GLY A 174 11.80 3.35 -8.08
N SER A 175 12.42 3.30 -6.89
CA SER A 175 13.83 3.57 -6.72
C SER A 175 14.69 2.43 -7.25
N LEU A 176 15.63 2.71 -8.14
CA LEU A 176 16.59 1.73 -8.64
C LEU A 176 17.61 1.32 -7.57
N GLN A 177 17.84 2.14 -6.54
CA GLN A 177 18.65 1.77 -5.39
C GLN A 177 18.01 0.63 -4.61
N ARG A 178 16.66 0.67 -4.46
CA ARG A 178 15.90 -0.39 -3.79
C ARG A 178 15.67 -1.61 -4.68
N PHE A 179 15.41 -1.41 -5.97
CA PHE A 179 15.08 -2.45 -6.95
C PHE A 179 16.23 -2.65 -7.94
N GLN A 180 17.41 -2.96 -7.44
CA GLN A 180 18.65 -3.05 -8.23
C GLN A 180 18.56 -4.03 -9.40
N ALA A 181 17.78 -5.10 -9.26
CA ALA A 181 17.58 -6.10 -10.31
C ALA A 181 17.02 -5.48 -11.62
N ILE A 182 16.24 -4.40 -11.55
CA ILE A 182 15.71 -3.71 -12.72
C ILE A 182 16.84 -3.15 -13.61
N SER A 183 17.97 -2.80 -13.02
CA SER A 183 19.13 -2.31 -13.76
C SER A 183 19.78 -3.37 -14.68
N SER A 184 19.47 -4.65 -14.46
CA SER A 184 19.94 -5.75 -15.32
C SER A 184 19.05 -6.00 -16.55
N TRP A 185 18.00 -5.21 -16.77
CA TRP A 185 17.13 -5.36 -17.92
C TRP A 185 17.92 -5.29 -19.24
N ASN A 186 17.93 -6.38 -19.99
CA ASN A 186 18.71 -6.52 -21.23
C ASN A 186 17.91 -7.25 -22.31
N TYR A 187 16.69 -6.80 -22.57
CA TYR A 187 15.76 -7.41 -23.53
C TYR A 187 15.37 -6.41 -24.60
N GLU A 188 14.85 -6.90 -25.73
CA GLU A 188 14.37 -6.08 -26.85
C GLU A 188 13.09 -5.29 -26.51
N ILE A 189 12.29 -5.81 -25.56
CA ILE A 189 11.06 -5.15 -25.12
C ILE A 189 11.43 -3.85 -24.40
N PRO A 190 10.91 -2.70 -24.85
CA PRO A 190 11.17 -1.41 -24.21
C PRO A 190 10.70 -1.40 -22.75
N LEU A 191 11.59 -1.00 -21.84
CA LEU A 191 11.29 -0.76 -20.42
C LEU A 191 11.31 0.74 -20.15
N ARG A 192 10.18 1.30 -19.71
CA ARG A 192 10.07 2.70 -19.30
C ARG A 192 10.14 2.79 -17.79
N LEU A 193 11.16 3.49 -17.29
CA LEU A 193 11.46 3.64 -15.87
C LEU A 193 11.02 5.01 -15.35
N PHE A 194 10.29 5.01 -14.24
CA PHE A 194 9.89 6.22 -13.53
C PHE A 194 10.44 6.21 -12.11
N GLY A 195 11.20 7.24 -11.75
CA GLY A 195 11.80 7.34 -10.42
C GLY A 195 12.73 8.53 -10.29
N TYR A 196 13.34 8.66 -9.11
CA TYR A 196 14.32 9.71 -8.84
C TYR A 196 15.75 9.33 -9.27
N ASP A 197 16.03 8.02 -9.30
CA ASP A 197 17.38 7.50 -9.55
C ASP A 197 17.63 7.43 -11.05
N GLU A 198 18.71 8.06 -11.53
CA GLU A 198 19.11 7.98 -12.92
C GLU A 198 19.54 6.55 -13.30
N PHE A 199 19.02 6.05 -14.42
CA PHE A 199 19.43 4.77 -14.97
C PHE A 199 20.80 4.90 -15.67
N LYS A 200 21.82 4.23 -15.14
CA LYS A 200 23.17 4.24 -15.68
C LYS A 200 23.51 3.05 -16.60
N GLY A 201 22.50 2.23 -16.95
CA GLY A 201 22.67 1.10 -17.86
C GLY A 201 22.88 1.54 -19.31
N LYS A 202 23.38 0.60 -20.16
CA LYS A 202 23.71 0.86 -21.57
C LYS A 202 22.66 0.30 -22.54
N ASN A 203 21.61 -0.36 -22.04
CA ASN A 203 20.60 -0.92 -22.94
C ASN A 203 19.76 0.20 -23.58
N PRO A 204 19.75 0.34 -24.92
CA PRO A 204 19.00 1.37 -25.63
C PRO A 204 17.48 1.21 -25.49
N ASN A 205 17.02 0.02 -25.09
CA ASN A 205 15.59 -0.24 -24.85
C ASN A 205 15.11 0.14 -23.46
N VAL A 206 15.98 0.68 -22.61
CA VAL A 206 15.62 1.21 -21.30
C VAL A 206 15.54 2.73 -21.36
N HIS A 207 14.33 3.26 -21.15
CA HIS A 207 14.05 4.69 -21.23
C HIS A 207 13.74 5.22 -19.84
N PHE A 208 14.63 6.06 -19.30
CA PHE A 208 14.41 6.73 -18.03
C PHE A 208 13.57 8.00 -18.25
N GLU A 209 12.39 8.05 -17.64
CA GLU A 209 11.38 9.10 -17.81
C GLU A 209 11.36 10.13 -16.65
N GLY A 210 12.24 9.94 -15.66
CA GLY A 210 12.23 10.76 -14.45
C GLY A 210 11.08 10.43 -13.50
N TRP A 211 11.01 11.19 -12.43
CA TRP A 211 9.92 11.05 -11.46
C TRP A 211 8.62 11.67 -11.99
N LYS A 212 7.51 10.99 -11.73
CA LYS A 212 6.15 11.45 -12.03
C LYS A 212 5.26 11.25 -10.81
N ASN A 213 4.35 12.20 -10.57
CA ASN A 213 3.32 12.02 -9.56
C ASN A 213 2.28 10.97 -10.01
N THR A 214 1.41 10.56 -9.10
CA THR A 214 0.42 9.51 -9.35
C THR A 214 -0.50 9.79 -10.53
N THR A 215 -0.96 11.03 -10.70
CA THR A 215 -1.81 11.45 -11.82
C THR A 215 -1.07 11.31 -13.15
N GLU A 216 0.16 11.78 -13.21
CA GLU A 216 1.00 11.67 -14.40
C GLU A 216 1.31 10.21 -14.74
N LEU A 217 1.57 9.37 -13.72
CA LEU A 217 1.77 7.93 -13.93
C LEU A 217 0.51 7.26 -14.49
N LEU A 218 -0.68 7.55 -13.96
CA LEU A 218 -1.93 7.00 -14.47
C LEU A 218 -2.17 7.39 -15.95
N ILE A 219 -1.90 8.65 -16.31
CA ILE A 219 -2.01 9.13 -17.68
C ILE A 219 -1.02 8.41 -18.61
N GLU A 220 0.24 8.23 -18.18
CA GLU A 220 1.25 7.51 -18.96
C GLU A 220 0.89 6.03 -19.15
N TYR A 221 0.49 5.34 -18.09
CA TYR A 221 0.14 3.93 -18.14
C TYR A 221 -1.12 3.68 -18.96
N SER A 222 -2.13 4.56 -18.88
CA SER A 222 -3.35 4.42 -19.66
C SER A 222 -3.15 4.49 -21.19
N LYS A 223 -1.94 4.86 -21.65
CA LYS A 223 -1.60 4.78 -23.07
C LYS A 223 -1.40 3.35 -23.59
N GLY A 224 -1.31 2.35 -22.70
CA GLY A 224 -1.13 0.93 -23.05
C GLY A 224 0.27 0.39 -22.77
N GLY A 225 0.39 -0.91 -22.75
CA GLY A 225 1.59 -1.66 -22.33
C GLY A 225 1.31 -2.49 -21.09
N PHE A 226 2.37 -2.86 -20.34
CA PHE A 226 2.29 -3.77 -19.18
C PHE A 226 2.98 -3.17 -17.97
N GLY A 227 2.41 -3.31 -16.78
CA GLY A 227 3.03 -2.89 -15.53
C GLY A 227 3.85 -4.01 -14.91
N LEU A 228 5.13 -3.80 -14.63
CA LEU A 228 6.00 -4.77 -13.98
C LEU A 228 5.96 -4.59 -12.45
N ILE A 229 5.62 -5.67 -11.76
CA ILE A 229 5.67 -5.78 -10.30
C ILE A 229 6.78 -6.77 -9.97
N TRP A 230 7.92 -6.22 -9.59
CA TRP A 230 9.13 -6.96 -9.28
C TRP A 230 9.71 -6.47 -7.96
N GLU A 231 9.82 -7.37 -6.99
CA GLU A 231 10.14 -7.03 -5.61
C GLU A 231 11.38 -7.81 -5.11
N GLN A 232 12.31 -8.12 -6.02
CA GLN A 232 13.58 -8.73 -5.65
C GLN A 232 14.47 -7.68 -4.98
N THR A 233 14.44 -7.70 -3.67
CA THR A 233 15.19 -6.80 -2.78
C THR A 233 15.93 -7.62 -1.73
N ALA A 234 16.67 -6.95 -0.87
CA ALA A 234 17.33 -7.57 0.27
C ALA A 234 16.35 -8.12 1.35
N ARG A 235 15.07 -7.79 1.26
CA ARG A 235 14.00 -8.23 2.19
C ARG A 235 12.84 -8.89 1.45
N PRO A 236 13.04 -10.06 0.85
CA PRO A 236 11.98 -10.74 0.10
C PRO A 236 10.78 -11.15 0.96
N GLU A 237 10.99 -11.44 2.25
CA GLU A 237 9.91 -11.80 3.19
C GLU A 237 8.88 -10.69 3.34
N TYR A 238 9.34 -9.42 3.39
CA TYR A 238 8.43 -8.28 3.48
C TYR A 238 7.46 -8.24 2.30
N TYR A 239 7.96 -8.42 1.07
CA TYR A 239 7.14 -8.35 -0.14
C TYR A 239 6.27 -9.59 -0.38
N ARG A 240 6.56 -10.69 0.30
CA ARG A 240 5.66 -11.86 0.37
C ARG A 240 4.50 -11.66 1.32
N CYS A 241 4.60 -10.67 2.20
CA CYS A 241 3.59 -10.36 3.22
C CYS A 241 2.84 -9.06 2.92
N ASN A 242 3.48 -8.06 2.30
CA ASN A 242 2.88 -6.75 2.07
C ASN A 242 2.41 -6.55 0.63
N GLN A 243 1.41 -5.70 0.45
CA GLN A 243 0.78 -5.43 -0.83
C GLN A 243 1.50 -4.29 -1.58
N PRO A 244 2.00 -4.52 -2.80
CA PRO A 244 2.65 -3.45 -3.57
C PRO A 244 1.65 -2.45 -4.15
N HIS A 245 1.84 -1.16 -3.86
CA HIS A 245 1.05 -0.08 -4.44
C HIS A 245 1.12 -0.01 -5.98
N LYS A 246 2.19 -0.55 -6.58
CA LYS A 246 2.33 -0.62 -8.04
C LYS A 246 1.17 -1.36 -8.69
N LEU A 247 0.68 -2.43 -8.05
CA LEU A 247 -0.44 -3.22 -8.58
C LEU A 247 -1.68 -2.36 -8.77
N CYS A 248 -2.13 -1.67 -7.73
CA CYS A 248 -3.33 -0.84 -7.83
C CYS A 248 -3.14 0.32 -8.83
N THR A 249 -1.92 0.87 -8.95
CA THR A 249 -1.64 1.95 -9.91
C THR A 249 -1.78 1.49 -11.36
N TYR A 250 -1.22 0.32 -11.71
CA TYR A 250 -1.35 -0.23 -13.06
C TYR A 250 -2.79 -0.64 -13.38
N LEU A 251 -3.46 -1.31 -12.44
CA LEU A 251 -4.85 -1.71 -12.61
C LEU A 251 -5.80 -0.50 -12.67
N ALA A 252 -5.56 0.56 -11.89
CA ALA A 252 -6.31 1.81 -11.99
C ALA A 252 -6.17 2.48 -13.35
N ALA A 253 -4.98 2.38 -13.96
CA ALA A 253 -4.74 2.87 -15.33
C ALA A 253 -5.32 1.96 -16.42
N GLY A 254 -5.78 0.77 -16.08
CA GLY A 254 -6.43 -0.18 -16.99
C GLY A 254 -5.47 -1.11 -17.74
N ILE A 255 -4.17 -1.18 -17.37
CA ILE A 255 -3.19 -2.00 -18.08
C ILE A 255 -2.92 -3.33 -17.37
N PRO A 256 -2.66 -4.43 -18.12
CA PRO A 256 -2.28 -5.71 -17.56
C PRO A 256 -0.92 -5.67 -16.85
N VAL A 257 -0.74 -6.59 -15.91
CA VAL A 257 0.45 -6.65 -15.08
C VAL A 257 1.29 -7.90 -15.35
N LEU A 258 2.60 -7.76 -15.12
CA LEU A 258 3.57 -8.84 -15.03
C LEU A 258 4.00 -8.88 -13.56
N ILE A 259 3.52 -9.87 -12.82
CA ILE A 259 3.80 -9.98 -11.38
C ILE A 259 4.78 -11.09 -11.11
N GLN A 260 5.82 -10.80 -10.32
CA GLN A 260 6.76 -11.83 -9.86
C GLN A 260 6.05 -12.89 -9.04
N LYS A 261 6.34 -14.14 -9.32
CA LYS A 261 5.84 -15.29 -8.56
C LYS A 261 6.19 -15.23 -7.07
N GLY A 262 5.26 -15.64 -6.22
CA GLY A 262 5.42 -15.62 -4.78
C GLY A 262 5.01 -14.31 -4.09
N LEU A 263 4.56 -13.30 -4.83
CA LEU A 263 4.00 -12.08 -4.25
C LEU A 263 2.52 -12.25 -3.87
N VAL A 264 2.06 -11.47 -2.90
CA VAL A 264 0.73 -11.57 -2.28
C VAL A 264 -0.43 -11.67 -3.28
N HIS A 265 -0.39 -10.91 -4.37
CA HIS A 265 -1.47 -10.86 -5.36
C HIS A 265 -1.31 -11.82 -6.55
N GLU A 266 -0.36 -12.75 -6.51
CA GLU A 266 -0.18 -13.74 -7.57
C GLU A 266 -1.51 -14.44 -7.90
N ARG A 267 -2.20 -14.95 -6.86
CA ARG A 267 -3.47 -15.63 -7.00
C ARG A 267 -4.54 -14.73 -7.63
N THR A 268 -4.67 -13.49 -7.17
CA THR A 268 -5.63 -12.51 -7.69
C THR A 268 -5.39 -12.23 -9.17
N VAL A 269 -4.13 -12.05 -9.57
CA VAL A 269 -3.77 -11.82 -10.98
C VAL A 269 -4.16 -12.99 -11.86
N ARG A 270 -3.92 -14.24 -11.40
CA ARG A 270 -4.30 -15.46 -12.15
C ARG A 270 -5.81 -15.64 -12.24
N GLU A 271 -6.51 -15.62 -11.11
CA GLU A 271 -7.94 -15.93 -11.02
C GLU A 271 -8.80 -14.93 -11.80
N TYR A 272 -8.44 -13.65 -11.80
CA TYR A 272 -9.20 -12.62 -12.50
C TYR A 272 -8.65 -12.29 -13.89
N GLY A 273 -7.58 -12.95 -14.33
CA GLY A 273 -6.98 -12.70 -15.65
C GLY A 273 -6.51 -11.26 -15.82
N LEU A 274 -5.75 -10.74 -14.84
CA LEU A 274 -5.29 -9.34 -14.82
C LEU A 274 -3.92 -9.16 -15.47
N GLY A 275 -3.29 -10.25 -15.90
CA GLY A 275 -1.95 -10.27 -16.46
C GLY A 275 -1.29 -11.63 -16.29
N PHE A 276 0.02 -11.63 -16.17
CA PHE A 276 0.83 -12.85 -16.08
C PHE A 276 1.65 -12.89 -14.79
N VAL A 277 1.82 -14.10 -14.27
CA VAL A 277 2.76 -14.39 -13.18
C VAL A 277 4.03 -14.92 -13.80
N VAL A 278 5.16 -14.31 -13.49
CA VAL A 278 6.45 -14.58 -14.13
C VAL A 278 7.55 -14.89 -13.12
N ASP A 279 8.45 -15.79 -13.46
CA ASP A 279 9.58 -16.21 -12.61
C ASP A 279 10.87 -15.43 -12.91
N SER A 280 10.95 -14.80 -14.10
CA SER A 280 12.14 -14.07 -14.55
C SER A 280 11.78 -12.86 -15.43
N PHE A 281 12.75 -11.96 -15.63
CA PHE A 281 12.63 -10.88 -16.61
C PHE A 281 12.58 -11.39 -18.06
N GLU A 282 13.24 -12.52 -18.33
CA GLU A 282 13.18 -13.20 -19.63
C GLU A 282 11.74 -13.63 -19.94
N GLU A 283 11.11 -14.33 -19.00
CA GLU A 283 9.71 -14.74 -19.12
C GLU A 283 8.77 -13.54 -19.29
N ALA A 284 9.00 -12.46 -18.50
CA ALA A 284 8.23 -11.21 -18.65
C ALA A 284 8.36 -10.61 -20.05
N ALA A 285 9.57 -10.56 -20.61
CA ALA A 285 9.83 -10.07 -21.94
C ALA A 285 9.19 -10.99 -23.01
N ASP A 286 9.28 -12.31 -22.84
CA ASP A 286 8.71 -13.29 -23.74
C ASP A 286 7.17 -13.23 -23.78
N MET A 287 6.52 -13.07 -22.61
CA MET A 287 5.07 -12.87 -22.57
C MET A 287 4.65 -11.65 -23.38
N VAL A 288 5.33 -10.52 -23.22
CA VAL A 288 5.00 -9.29 -23.96
C VAL A 288 5.35 -9.42 -25.45
N ARG A 289 6.39 -10.16 -25.82
CA ARG A 289 6.78 -10.40 -27.21
C ARG A 289 5.74 -11.23 -27.95
N ASN A 290 5.23 -12.27 -27.30
CA ASN A 290 4.44 -13.33 -27.96
C ASN A 290 2.92 -13.13 -27.83
N ILE A 291 2.45 -12.31 -26.91
CA ILE A 291 1.02 -12.06 -26.73
C ILE A 291 0.40 -11.47 -27.99
N SER A 292 -0.75 -11.98 -28.37
CA SER A 292 -1.55 -11.40 -29.46
C SER A 292 -2.29 -10.13 -28.99
N GLU A 293 -2.70 -9.31 -29.96
CA GLU A 293 -3.52 -8.13 -29.67
C GLU A 293 -4.87 -8.50 -29.07
N GLU A 294 -5.48 -9.61 -29.52
CA GLU A 294 -6.74 -10.12 -28.98
C GLU A 294 -6.62 -10.52 -27.51
N GLU A 295 -5.57 -11.25 -27.15
CA GLU A 295 -5.30 -11.63 -25.76
C GLU A 295 -5.05 -10.41 -24.89
N TYR A 296 -4.33 -9.40 -25.37
CA TYR A 296 -4.12 -8.14 -24.66
C TYR A 296 -5.44 -7.45 -24.34
N TYR A 297 -6.33 -7.30 -25.32
CA TYR A 297 -7.63 -6.67 -25.07
C TYR A 297 -8.55 -7.51 -24.21
N GLN A 298 -8.39 -8.82 -24.18
CA GLN A 298 -9.08 -9.67 -23.20
C GLN A 298 -8.65 -9.33 -21.78
N LEU A 299 -7.34 -9.17 -21.52
CA LEU A 299 -6.82 -8.73 -20.22
C LEU A 299 -7.32 -7.34 -19.85
N VAL A 300 -7.26 -6.38 -20.76
CA VAL A 300 -7.78 -5.01 -20.57
C VAL A 300 -9.27 -5.02 -20.21
N ASN A 301 -10.08 -5.87 -20.86
CA ASN A 301 -11.49 -6.01 -20.56
C ASN A 301 -11.73 -6.60 -19.16
N ASN A 302 -10.95 -7.58 -18.73
CA ASN A 302 -11.02 -8.13 -17.38
C ASN A 302 -10.69 -7.05 -16.32
N ILE A 303 -9.71 -6.19 -16.60
CA ILE A 303 -9.26 -5.14 -15.70
C ILE A 303 -10.29 -4.01 -15.57
N LYS A 304 -11.09 -3.76 -16.59
CA LYS A 304 -12.00 -2.61 -16.64
C LYS A 304 -12.86 -2.43 -15.38
N ASN A 305 -13.48 -3.51 -14.89
CA ASN A 305 -14.32 -3.45 -13.70
C ASN A 305 -13.49 -3.23 -12.42
N ILE A 306 -12.33 -3.89 -12.31
CA ILE A 306 -11.42 -3.73 -11.18
C ILE A 306 -10.82 -2.32 -11.15
N SER A 307 -10.43 -1.78 -12.31
CA SER A 307 -9.97 -0.40 -12.46
C SER A 307 -10.99 0.60 -11.93
N PHE A 308 -12.26 0.43 -12.26
CA PHE A 308 -13.34 1.26 -11.73
C PHE A 308 -13.42 1.18 -10.20
N LEU A 309 -13.44 -0.04 -9.64
CA LEU A 309 -13.53 -0.24 -8.19
C LEU A 309 -12.35 0.41 -7.44
N ILE A 310 -11.12 0.27 -7.95
CA ILE A 310 -9.92 0.88 -7.37
C ILE A 310 -10.03 2.41 -7.37
N ARG A 311 -10.47 3.00 -8.48
CA ARG A 311 -10.58 4.46 -8.61
C ARG A 311 -11.70 5.06 -7.77
N GLU A 312 -12.75 4.30 -7.48
CA GLU A 312 -13.87 4.72 -6.64
C GLU A 312 -13.65 4.43 -5.14
N GLY A 313 -12.50 3.85 -4.76
CA GLY A 313 -12.18 3.55 -3.36
C GLY A 313 -12.99 2.40 -2.76
N PHE A 314 -13.47 1.47 -3.59
CA PHE A 314 -14.46 0.46 -3.20
C PHE A 314 -13.93 -0.54 -2.18
N PHE A 315 -12.67 -0.95 -2.32
CA PHE A 315 -12.04 -1.91 -1.41
C PHE A 315 -11.87 -1.31 -0.02
N THR A 316 -11.43 -0.06 0.06
CA THR A 316 -11.31 0.68 1.32
C THR A 316 -12.69 0.95 1.92
N LYS A 317 -13.69 1.37 1.12
CA LYS A 317 -15.07 1.58 1.60
C LYS A 317 -15.62 0.33 2.26
N LYS A 318 -15.52 -0.81 1.56
CA LYS A 318 -15.96 -2.10 2.11
C LYS A 318 -15.25 -2.44 3.42
N LEU A 319 -13.93 -2.31 3.45
CA LEU A 319 -13.10 -2.63 4.60
C LEU A 319 -13.46 -1.78 5.83
N LEU A 320 -13.68 -0.46 5.64
CA LEU A 320 -14.10 0.45 6.71
C LEU A 320 -15.51 0.14 7.21
N ILE A 321 -16.46 -0.17 6.32
CA ILE A 321 -17.82 -0.59 6.68
C ILE A 321 -17.79 -1.89 7.48
N ASP A 322 -17.03 -2.89 7.04
CA ASP A 322 -16.85 -4.16 7.75
C ASP A 322 -16.24 -3.91 9.14
N THR A 323 -15.24 -3.03 9.24
CA THR A 323 -14.63 -2.64 10.52
C THR A 323 -15.68 -2.08 11.51
N VAL A 324 -16.52 -1.15 11.05
CA VAL A 324 -17.59 -0.58 11.86
C VAL A 324 -18.56 -1.67 12.29
N ASN A 325 -19.01 -2.52 11.38
CA ASN A 325 -19.94 -3.60 11.68
C ASN A 325 -19.37 -4.58 12.73
N TYR A 326 -18.14 -5.03 12.56
CA TYR A 326 -17.48 -5.95 13.50
C TYR A 326 -17.29 -5.37 14.89
N LEU A 327 -17.02 -4.07 15.00
CA LEU A 327 -16.79 -3.41 16.28
C LEU A 327 -18.05 -3.01 17.02
N LEU A 328 -19.16 -2.75 16.28
CA LEU A 328 -20.41 -2.26 16.87
C LEU A 328 -21.48 -3.32 16.98
N LEU A 329 -21.59 -4.25 16.04
CA LEU A 329 -22.68 -5.20 15.93
C LEU A 329 -22.25 -6.66 16.15
N GLY A 330 -20.94 -6.96 16.04
CA GLY A 330 -20.31 -8.26 16.29
C GLY A 330 -19.64 -8.30 17.62
#